data_03847862bfa36ecc5778fdd3ec6c31b5
#
_entry.id   03847862bfa36ecc5778fdd3ec6c31b5
#
_cell.length_a   1.000
_cell.length_b   1.000
_cell.length_c   1.000
_cell.angle_alpha   90.00
_cell.angle_beta   90.00
_cell.angle_gamma   90.00
#
_symmetry.space_group_name_H-M   'P 1'
#
loop_
_entity.id
_entity.type
_entity.pdbx_description
1 polymer ?
#
loop_
_entity_poly.entity_id
_entity_poly.type
_entity_poly.pdbx_seq_one_letter_code
_entity_poly.pdbx_strand_id
1 'polypeptide(L)'
;MTRQVRAFLTVVALILVGAVSSILTRYYDQLPNDTRPLPALAAGLPASNATARQDFALRIRARFPVGSDERALMLELWAEGFDRPGQNDGRHWASLERHDLVCSKAWTVTWTADDSGHLTAVEGTYIPSCS
;
A
#
# COMPACT_ATOMS: atom_id res chain seq x y z
N MET A 1 41.03 -23.08 -24.96
CA MET A 1 40.60 -22.30 -23.82
C MET A 1 41.01 -23.00 -22.54
N THR A 2 41.89 -22.39 -21.77
CA THR A 2 42.40 -23.00 -20.55
C THR A 2 41.30 -23.01 -19.44
N ARG A 3 41.43 -23.95 -18.50
CA ARG A 3 40.47 -24.08 -17.38
C ARG A 3 40.33 -22.77 -16.56
N GLN A 4 41.41 -22.02 -16.45
CA GLN A 4 41.45 -20.73 -15.77
C GLN A 4 40.64 -19.64 -16.51
N VAL A 5 40.68 -19.58 -17.82
CA VAL A 5 39.91 -18.62 -18.63
C VAL A 5 38.41 -18.87 -18.51
N ARG A 6 38.01 -20.15 -18.49
CA ARG A 6 36.58 -20.49 -18.26
C ARG A 6 36.12 -20.09 -16.87
N ALA A 7 36.90 -20.34 -15.82
CA ALA A 7 36.58 -19.90 -14.46
C ALA A 7 36.49 -18.38 -14.36
N PHE A 8 37.39 -17.65 -14.98
CA PHE A 8 37.34 -16.18 -15.00
C PHE A 8 36.09 -15.64 -15.70
N LEU A 9 35.73 -16.17 -16.86
CA LEU A 9 34.53 -15.80 -17.60
C LEU A 9 33.25 -16.09 -16.81
N THR A 10 33.22 -17.20 -16.08
CA THR A 10 32.07 -17.55 -15.24
C THR A 10 31.91 -16.56 -14.09
N VAL A 11 32.98 -16.17 -13.42
CA VAL A 11 32.97 -15.19 -12.34
C VAL A 11 32.49 -13.81 -12.84
N VAL A 12 33.04 -13.36 -13.99
CA VAL A 12 32.62 -12.09 -14.60
C VAL A 12 31.11 -12.11 -14.96
N ALA A 13 30.66 -13.21 -15.54
CA ALA A 13 29.22 -13.35 -15.87
C ALA A 13 28.32 -13.27 -14.62
N LEU A 14 28.71 -13.92 -13.52
CA LEU A 14 27.96 -13.87 -12.25
C LEU A 14 27.93 -12.46 -11.65
N ILE A 15 29.04 -11.73 -11.71
CA ILE A 15 29.13 -10.34 -11.24
C ILE A 15 28.20 -9.44 -12.08
N LEU A 16 28.20 -9.60 -13.40
CA LEU A 16 27.34 -8.83 -14.29
C LEU A 16 25.86 -9.10 -14.03
N VAL A 17 25.48 -10.35 -13.86
CA VAL A 17 24.08 -10.73 -13.51
C VAL A 17 23.67 -10.12 -12.18
N GLY A 18 24.53 -10.17 -11.16
CA GLY A 18 24.27 -9.54 -9.87
C GLY A 18 24.11 -8.03 -9.95
N ALA A 19 24.95 -7.34 -10.73
CA ALA A 19 24.88 -5.90 -10.93
C ALA A 19 23.61 -5.49 -11.67
N VAL A 20 23.24 -6.20 -12.74
CA VAL A 20 21.99 -5.93 -13.49
C VAL A 20 20.77 -6.15 -12.62
N SER A 21 20.73 -7.22 -11.82
CA SER A 21 19.63 -7.48 -10.89
C SER A 21 19.48 -6.37 -9.86
N SER A 22 20.59 -5.87 -9.31
CA SER A 22 20.57 -4.77 -8.33
C SER A 22 20.07 -3.46 -8.93
N ILE A 23 20.45 -3.16 -10.18
CA ILE A 23 19.98 -1.97 -10.88
C ILE A 23 18.50 -2.06 -11.21
N LEU A 24 18.04 -3.22 -11.68
CA LEU A 24 16.61 -3.44 -11.96
C LEU A 24 15.77 -3.31 -10.71
N THR A 25 16.17 -3.88 -9.58
CA THR A 25 15.44 -3.75 -8.32
C THR A 25 15.32 -2.29 -7.90
N ARG A 26 16.41 -1.52 -7.96
CA ARG A 26 16.37 -0.08 -7.65
C ARG A 26 15.52 0.71 -8.63
N TYR A 27 15.52 0.35 -9.89
CA TYR A 27 14.70 1.00 -10.91
C TYR A 27 13.21 0.75 -10.67
N TYR A 28 12.83 -0.50 -10.32
CA TYR A 28 11.45 -0.84 -9.99
C TYR A 28 10.96 -0.15 -8.70
N ASP A 29 11.83 0.02 -7.71
CA ASP A 29 11.50 0.75 -6.48
C ASP A 29 11.31 2.26 -6.71
N GLN A 30 11.89 2.80 -7.77
CA GLN A 30 11.76 4.21 -8.16
C GLN A 30 10.60 4.47 -9.14
N LEU A 31 9.97 3.42 -9.68
CA LEU A 31 8.78 3.62 -10.51
C LEU A 31 7.69 4.28 -9.66
N PRO A 32 7.05 5.34 -10.19
CA PRO A 32 5.95 5.97 -9.49
C PRO A 32 4.93 4.93 -9.08
N ASN A 33 4.50 4.96 -7.83
CA ASN A 33 3.48 4.05 -7.31
C ASN A 33 2.18 4.07 -8.13
N ASP A 34 2.01 5.08 -8.95
CA ASP A 34 0.86 5.32 -9.81
C ASP A 34 0.67 4.30 -10.96
N THR A 35 1.71 3.54 -11.31
CA THR A 35 1.60 2.50 -12.34
C THR A 35 1.01 1.19 -11.82
N ARG A 36 0.87 1.04 -10.52
CA ARG A 36 0.26 -0.14 -9.91
C ARG A 36 -1.27 0.00 -9.89
N PRO A 37 -2.02 -1.05 -10.24
CA PRO A 37 -3.47 -1.01 -10.11
C PRO A 37 -3.87 -0.72 -8.65
N LEU A 38 -4.91 0.08 -8.47
CA LEU A 38 -5.47 0.34 -7.14
C LEU A 38 -6.14 -0.93 -6.62
N PRO A 39 -6.00 -1.23 -5.32
CA PRO A 39 -6.74 -2.31 -4.69
C PRO A 39 -8.24 -2.02 -4.66
N ALA A 40 -9.05 -3.05 -4.49
CA ALA A 40 -10.51 -2.95 -4.56
C ALA A 40 -11.11 -1.88 -3.62
N LEU A 41 -10.55 -1.71 -2.43
CA LEU A 41 -11.00 -0.69 -1.49
C LEU A 41 -10.81 0.75 -1.98
N ALA A 42 -9.80 1.01 -2.79
CA ALA A 42 -9.46 2.34 -3.29
C ALA A 42 -9.88 2.57 -4.75
N ALA A 43 -10.18 1.51 -5.49
CA ALA A 43 -10.47 1.58 -6.92
C ALA A 43 -11.89 2.09 -7.22
N GLY A 44 -12.06 2.67 -8.41
CA GLY A 44 -13.38 3.02 -8.94
C GLY A 44 -14.10 4.13 -8.19
N LEU A 45 -13.38 5.00 -7.48
CA LEU A 45 -13.97 6.18 -6.86
C LEU A 45 -14.36 7.23 -7.91
N PRO A 46 -15.41 8.04 -7.67
CA PRO A 46 -15.80 9.12 -8.56
C PRO A 46 -14.69 10.14 -8.78
N ALA A 47 -14.73 10.85 -9.91
CA ALA A 47 -13.74 11.88 -10.26
C ALA A 47 -13.83 13.11 -9.34
N SER A 48 -15.00 13.46 -8.82
CA SER A 48 -15.17 14.54 -7.87
C SER A 48 -14.56 14.18 -6.52
N ASN A 49 -13.65 15.01 -6.00
CA ASN A 49 -12.99 14.78 -4.71
C ASN A 49 -13.98 14.67 -3.54
N ALA A 50 -15.03 15.50 -3.51
CA ALA A 50 -16.05 15.47 -2.47
C ALA A 50 -16.83 14.13 -2.48
N THR A 51 -17.25 13.69 -3.66
CA THR A 51 -17.97 12.42 -3.84
C THR A 51 -17.05 11.22 -3.57
N ALA A 52 -15.80 11.28 -4.01
CA ALA A 52 -14.80 10.24 -3.75
C ALA A 52 -14.54 10.05 -2.26
N ARG A 53 -14.44 11.13 -1.49
CA ARG A 53 -14.30 11.08 -0.02
C ARG A 53 -15.49 10.42 0.64
N GLN A 54 -16.68 10.80 0.23
CA GLN A 54 -17.91 10.24 0.77
C GLN A 54 -18.04 8.74 0.41
N ASP A 55 -17.80 8.39 -0.83
CA ASP A 55 -17.88 7.00 -1.29
C ASP A 55 -16.86 6.11 -0.59
N PHE A 56 -15.63 6.59 -0.41
CA PHE A 56 -14.62 5.83 0.31
C PHE A 56 -15.02 5.61 1.77
N ALA A 57 -15.49 6.65 2.46
CA ALA A 57 -15.96 6.53 3.83
C ALA A 57 -17.10 5.52 3.96
N LEU A 58 -18.09 5.56 3.07
CA LEU A 58 -19.21 4.61 3.05
C LEU A 58 -18.74 3.18 2.74
N ARG A 59 -17.83 3.01 1.80
CA ARG A 59 -17.26 1.72 1.43
C ARG A 59 -16.56 1.05 2.61
N ILE A 60 -15.75 1.81 3.34
CA ILE A 60 -15.03 1.30 4.52
C ILE A 60 -16.01 0.91 5.62
N ARG A 61 -17.02 1.71 5.90
CA ARG A 61 -18.06 1.38 6.90
C ARG A 61 -18.88 0.14 6.52
N ALA A 62 -19.17 -0.01 5.24
CA ALA A 62 -19.90 -1.19 4.75
C ALA A 62 -19.05 -2.46 4.81
N ARG A 63 -17.76 -2.33 4.51
CA ARG A 63 -16.82 -3.47 4.50
C ARG A 63 -16.44 -3.93 5.90
N PHE A 64 -16.27 -2.98 6.83
CA PHE A 64 -15.86 -3.22 8.22
C PHE A 64 -16.87 -2.60 9.20
N PRO A 65 -18.06 -3.18 9.34
CA PRO A 65 -19.04 -2.65 10.26
C PRO A 65 -18.55 -2.74 11.70
N VAL A 66 -19.05 -1.86 12.57
CA VAL A 66 -18.81 -1.90 14.02
C VAL A 66 -19.17 -3.29 14.56
N GLY A 67 -18.32 -3.85 15.41
CA GLY A 67 -18.43 -5.23 15.89
C GLY A 67 -17.66 -6.26 15.07
N SER A 68 -17.10 -5.88 13.91
CA SER A 68 -16.22 -6.75 13.12
C SER A 68 -14.93 -7.04 13.87
N ASP A 69 -14.26 -8.14 13.50
CA ASP A 69 -12.96 -8.53 14.04
C ASP A 69 -11.84 -7.60 13.55
N GLU A 70 -11.11 -6.98 14.48
CA GLU A 70 -9.99 -6.10 14.19
C GLU A 70 -8.88 -6.79 13.40
N ARG A 71 -8.58 -8.04 13.76
CA ARG A 71 -7.54 -8.80 13.07
C ARG A 71 -7.88 -9.06 11.62
N ALA A 72 -9.13 -9.35 11.32
CA ALA A 72 -9.60 -9.52 9.95
C ALA A 72 -9.48 -8.22 9.14
N LEU A 73 -9.79 -7.07 9.75
CA LEU A 73 -9.57 -5.75 9.15
C LEU A 73 -8.09 -5.54 8.82
N MET A 74 -7.20 -5.77 9.78
CA MET A 74 -5.76 -5.58 9.56
C MET A 74 -5.20 -6.47 8.46
N LEU A 75 -5.61 -7.74 8.40
CA LEU A 75 -5.17 -8.68 7.37
C LEU A 75 -5.67 -8.27 5.99
N GLU A 76 -6.89 -7.78 5.87
CA GLU A 76 -7.45 -7.31 4.60
C GLU A 76 -6.76 -6.03 4.11
N LEU A 77 -6.54 -5.05 4.99
CA LEU A 77 -5.80 -3.84 4.65
C LEU A 77 -4.38 -4.16 4.20
N TRP A 78 -3.71 -5.09 4.88
CA TRP A 78 -2.39 -5.56 4.47
C TRP A 78 -2.40 -6.21 3.10
N ALA A 79 -3.36 -7.09 2.84
CA ALA A 79 -3.52 -7.75 1.53
C ALA A 79 -3.82 -6.75 0.41
N GLU A 80 -4.51 -5.66 0.70
CA GLU A 80 -4.80 -4.55 -0.21
C GLU A 80 -3.62 -3.58 -0.42
N GLY A 81 -2.51 -3.77 0.29
CA GLY A 81 -1.30 -2.96 0.15
C GLY A 81 -1.24 -1.71 1.03
N PHE A 82 -2.10 -1.61 2.03
CA PHE A 82 -1.97 -0.58 3.06
C PHE A 82 -0.72 -0.84 3.90
N ASP A 83 -0.12 0.22 4.44
CA ASP A 83 1.06 0.11 5.28
C ASP A 83 0.76 -0.53 6.65
N ARG A 84 1.80 -0.71 7.45
CA ARG A 84 1.64 -1.23 8.80
C ARG A 84 0.83 -0.27 9.65
N PRO A 85 -0.10 -0.77 10.49
CA PRO A 85 -0.88 0.07 11.35
C PRO A 85 -0.01 0.90 12.30
N GLY A 86 -0.28 2.21 12.34
CA GLY A 86 0.15 3.08 13.40
C GLY A 86 -0.83 3.02 14.57
N GLN A 87 -0.39 3.46 15.74
CA GLN A 87 -1.24 3.53 16.93
C GLN A 87 -0.90 4.75 17.77
N ASN A 88 -1.92 5.44 18.24
CA ASN A 88 -1.81 6.52 19.21
C ASN A 88 -3.10 6.64 20.02
N ASP A 89 -3.01 6.62 21.36
CA ASP A 89 -4.14 6.75 22.27
C ASP A 89 -5.32 5.79 21.97
N GLY A 90 -5.01 4.52 21.66
CA GLY A 90 -6.01 3.51 21.33
C GLY A 90 -6.62 3.62 19.94
N ARG A 91 -6.25 4.64 19.18
CA ARG A 91 -6.64 4.81 17.78
C ARG A 91 -5.56 4.20 16.87
N HIS A 92 -6.01 3.38 15.95
CA HIS A 92 -5.15 2.76 14.92
C HIS A 92 -5.45 3.37 13.56
N TRP A 93 -4.46 3.36 12.67
CA TRP A 93 -4.64 3.76 11.29
C TRP A 93 -3.71 2.99 10.37
N ALA A 94 -4.11 2.83 9.13
CA ALA A 94 -3.27 2.35 8.04
C ALA A 94 -3.57 3.17 6.79
N SER A 95 -2.56 3.43 5.99
CA SER A 95 -2.67 4.29 4.80
C SER A 95 -2.15 3.59 3.57
N LEU A 96 -2.76 3.93 2.44
CA LEU A 96 -2.28 3.62 1.11
C LEU A 96 -2.01 4.94 0.40
N GLU A 97 -0.80 5.10 -0.13
CA GLU A 97 -0.42 6.31 -0.86
C GLU A 97 -0.07 6.00 -2.31
N ARG A 98 -0.42 6.92 -3.19
CA ARG A 98 -0.02 6.93 -4.59
C ARG A 98 0.42 8.35 -4.98
N HIS A 99 1.51 8.42 -5.71
CA HIS A 99 2.09 9.67 -6.16
C HIS A 99 2.22 9.63 -7.68
N ASP A 100 1.82 10.71 -8.34
CA ASP A 100 2.20 11.02 -9.70
C ASP A 100 3.03 12.33 -9.74
N LEU A 101 3.31 12.85 -10.92
CA LEU A 101 4.13 14.05 -11.09
C LEU A 101 3.50 15.32 -10.49
N VAL A 102 2.20 15.34 -10.30
CA VAL A 102 1.41 16.53 -9.95
C VAL A 102 0.59 16.33 -8.69
N CYS A 103 0.19 15.09 -8.40
CA CYS A 103 -0.74 14.78 -7.32
C CYS A 103 -0.21 13.67 -6.40
N SER A 104 -0.51 13.80 -5.13
CA SER A 104 -0.48 12.68 -4.19
C SER A 104 -1.90 12.35 -3.74
N LYS A 105 -2.18 11.07 -3.55
CA LYS A 105 -3.46 10.56 -3.08
C LYS A 105 -3.22 9.64 -1.90
N ALA A 106 -3.95 9.86 -0.82
CA ALA A 106 -3.87 9.02 0.37
C ALA A 106 -5.25 8.49 0.75
N TRP A 107 -5.35 7.20 0.93
CA TRP A 107 -6.51 6.51 1.50
C TRP A 107 -6.11 6.02 2.87
N THR A 108 -6.81 6.48 3.90
CA THR A 108 -6.51 6.12 5.28
C THR A 108 -7.72 5.49 5.92
N VAL A 109 -7.53 4.36 6.58
CA VAL A 109 -8.53 3.72 7.43
C VAL A 109 -8.09 3.91 8.87
N THR A 110 -8.98 4.48 9.69
CA THR A 110 -8.76 4.70 11.12
C THR A 110 -9.79 3.89 11.90
N TRP A 111 -9.38 3.26 12.99
CA TRP A 111 -10.30 2.47 13.81
C TRP A 111 -9.90 2.44 15.27
N THR A 112 -10.86 2.09 16.09
CA THR A 112 -10.70 1.69 17.49
C THR A 112 -11.32 0.33 17.71
N ALA A 113 -10.82 -0.43 18.66
CA ALA A 113 -11.31 -1.74 19.03
C ALA A 113 -11.43 -1.87 20.55
N ASP A 114 -12.31 -2.75 21.00
CA ASP A 114 -12.42 -3.12 22.40
C ASP A 114 -11.37 -4.18 22.82
N ASP A 115 -11.34 -4.54 24.09
CA ASP A 115 -10.40 -5.52 24.65
C ASP A 115 -10.60 -6.94 24.07
N SER A 116 -11.77 -7.21 23.49
CA SER A 116 -12.09 -8.49 22.83
C SER A 116 -11.67 -8.52 21.35
N GLY A 117 -11.10 -7.42 20.83
CA GLY A 117 -10.68 -7.34 19.44
C GLY A 117 -11.81 -7.07 18.45
N HIS A 118 -12.92 -6.48 18.90
CA HIS A 118 -14.04 -6.06 18.05
C HIS A 118 -13.97 -4.56 17.77
N LEU A 119 -14.25 -4.16 16.54
CA LEU A 119 -14.26 -2.75 16.14
C LEU A 119 -15.35 -1.99 16.88
N THR A 120 -14.98 -0.88 17.51
CA THR A 120 -15.91 0.06 18.16
C THR A 120 -16.16 1.29 17.30
N ALA A 121 -15.22 1.64 16.42
CA ALA A 121 -15.38 2.68 15.42
C ALA A 121 -14.46 2.38 14.23
N VAL A 122 -14.88 2.77 13.04
CA VAL A 122 -14.09 2.68 11.81
C VAL A 122 -14.42 3.83 10.89
N GLU A 123 -13.43 4.42 10.27
CA GLU A 123 -13.60 5.53 9.33
C GLU A 123 -12.59 5.43 8.18
N GLY A 124 -13.08 5.67 6.96
CA GLY A 124 -12.25 5.82 5.78
C GLY A 124 -12.12 7.29 5.39
N THR A 125 -10.90 7.74 5.14
CA THR A 125 -10.58 9.10 4.71
C THR A 125 -9.78 9.06 3.42
N TYR A 126 -10.18 9.84 2.43
CA TYR A 126 -9.47 10.03 1.17
C TYR A 126 -9.02 11.48 1.03
N ILE A 127 -7.72 11.68 0.83
CA ILE A 127 -7.11 13.01 0.73
C ILE A 127 -6.30 13.08 -0.57
N PRO A 128 -6.83 13.68 -1.64
CA PRO A 128 -6.05 14.08 -2.79
C PRO A 128 -5.35 15.41 -2.52
N SER A 129 -4.08 15.52 -2.90
CA SER A 129 -3.29 16.74 -2.84
C SER A 129 -2.56 16.92 -4.15
N CYS A 130 -2.89 17.97 -4.89
CA CYS A 130 -2.28 18.31 -6.17
C CYS A 130 -1.60 19.68 -6.08
N SER A 131 -0.41 19.79 -6.67
CA SER A 131 0.36 21.04 -6.76
C SER A 131 -0.09 21.87 -7.96
#